data_d53681a53c3dcd316f094a23cbba985b
#
_entry.id   d53681a53c3dcd316f094a23cbba985b
#
_cell.length_a   1.000
_cell.length_b   1.000
_cell.length_c   1.000
_cell.angle_alpha   90.00
_cell.angle_beta   90.00
_cell.angle_gamma   90.00
#
_symmetry.space_group_name_H-M   'P 1'
#
loop_
_entity.id
_entity.type
_entity.pdbx_description
1 polymer ?
#
loop_
_entity_poly.entity_id
_entity_poly.type
_entity_poly.pdbx_seq_one_letter_code
_entity_poly.pdbx_strand_id
1 'polypeptide(L)'
;VTNPLRLLVAEGNTQERRKRLAEGGGTDGSVAYARSLRLFQPHADITVIYAADGDDALPAGASLADYDGFVLGGSGLNLPGGEDDPPVRRQVDLVKSVFETGLPFLGSCWGLQVAAAAAGGIVKRSPRGREMGFARKVALTPEGRSHPLFENKADVFDSPATHFDEITHLPPGSTLLATNGHSAVQAATIRFRRGTFWGVQYHPEFDLAHIAGLTRCYAEALADEGFYADRAAAIDYADSLDVLQQDPSRRDLAWLLGLDADVLDPEIRCCEIANWIERQVIPYRTARGR
;
A
#
# COMPACT_ATOMS: atom_id res chain seq x y z
N VAL A 1 12.29 -17.77 24.40
CA VAL A 1 11.13 -17.32 23.61
C VAL A 1 11.44 -15.89 23.18
N THR A 2 11.70 -15.67 21.90
CA THR A 2 11.86 -14.32 21.35
C THR A 2 10.52 -13.58 21.44
N ASN A 3 10.50 -12.37 22.00
CA ASN A 3 9.30 -11.55 22.04
C ASN A 3 8.76 -11.33 20.62
N PRO A 4 7.44 -11.23 20.40
CA PRO A 4 6.87 -10.97 19.08
C PRO A 4 7.37 -9.63 18.50
N LEU A 5 7.41 -9.51 17.18
CA LEU A 5 7.65 -8.21 16.51
C LEU A 5 6.49 -7.25 16.87
N ARG A 6 6.82 -6.01 17.19
CA ARG A 6 5.86 -4.95 17.46
C ARG A 6 5.75 -4.03 16.25
N LEU A 7 4.65 -4.13 15.52
CA LEU A 7 4.43 -3.40 14.26
C LEU A 7 3.31 -2.37 14.44
N LEU A 8 3.57 -1.18 13.96
CA LEU A 8 2.59 -0.08 13.96
C LEU A 8 2.03 0.07 12.54
N VAL A 9 0.72 -0.04 12.38
CA VAL A 9 0.03 0.11 11.10
C VAL A 9 -0.87 1.34 11.17
N ALA A 10 -0.63 2.32 10.33
CA ALA A 10 -1.49 3.50 10.20
C ALA A 10 -2.54 3.27 9.11
N GLU A 11 -3.81 3.42 9.48
CA GLU A 11 -4.92 3.51 8.54
C GLU A 11 -4.91 4.88 7.86
N GLY A 12 -4.86 4.88 6.52
CA GLY A 12 -4.79 6.10 5.73
C GLY A 12 -6.13 6.82 5.56
N ASN A 13 -7.25 6.09 5.65
CA ASN A 13 -8.59 6.63 5.44
C ASN A 13 -9.20 7.22 6.72
N THR A 14 -10.00 8.27 6.54
CA THR A 14 -10.88 8.78 7.60
C THR A 14 -12.00 7.78 7.92
N GLN A 15 -12.62 7.92 9.09
CA GLN A 15 -13.73 7.08 9.52
C GLN A 15 -14.89 7.05 8.51
N GLU A 16 -15.20 8.19 7.91
CA GLU A 16 -16.24 8.28 6.89
C GLU A 16 -15.93 7.44 5.66
N ARG A 17 -14.68 7.51 5.17
CA ARG A 17 -14.24 6.71 4.02
C ARG A 17 -14.22 5.23 4.31
N ARG A 18 -13.81 4.82 5.52
CA ARG A 18 -13.85 3.41 5.95
C ARG A 18 -15.28 2.87 5.99
N LYS A 19 -16.25 3.66 6.50
CA LYS A 19 -17.67 3.29 6.48
C LYS A 19 -18.18 3.07 5.06
N ARG A 20 -17.89 4.02 4.16
CA ARG A 20 -18.28 3.91 2.75
C ARG A 20 -17.67 2.67 2.07
N LEU A 21 -16.43 2.34 2.36
CA LEU A 21 -15.77 1.15 1.83
C LEU A 21 -16.45 -0.14 2.34
N ALA A 22 -16.78 -0.17 3.64
CA ALA A 22 -17.49 -1.29 4.25
C ALA A 22 -18.90 -1.50 3.66
N GLU A 23 -19.62 -0.45 3.31
CA GLU A 23 -20.90 -0.52 2.60
C GLU A 23 -20.78 -1.18 1.22
N GLY A 24 -19.64 -1.05 0.54
CA GLY A 24 -19.30 -1.75 -0.68
C GLY A 24 -18.80 -3.19 -0.49
N GLY A 25 -18.72 -3.67 0.76
CA GLY A 25 -18.18 -4.99 1.09
C GLY A 25 -16.65 -5.04 1.19
N GLY A 26 -15.98 -3.87 1.13
CA GLY A 26 -14.54 -3.78 1.34
C GLY A 26 -14.13 -3.78 2.81
N THR A 27 -12.85 -3.93 3.08
CA THR A 27 -12.25 -3.89 4.41
C THR A 27 -11.28 -2.71 4.54
N ASP A 28 -11.01 -2.26 5.76
CA ASP A 28 -10.02 -1.21 6.01
C ASP A 28 -8.62 -1.66 5.49
N GLY A 29 -7.85 -0.72 4.97
CA GLY A 29 -6.48 -0.98 4.49
C GLY A 29 -5.58 -1.52 5.60
N SER A 30 -5.74 -1.03 6.81
CA SER A 30 -5.02 -1.54 7.99
C SER A 30 -5.33 -3.01 8.32
N VAL A 31 -6.56 -3.48 8.06
CA VAL A 31 -6.93 -4.90 8.21
C VAL A 31 -6.24 -5.75 7.15
N ALA A 32 -6.21 -5.28 5.89
CA ALA A 32 -5.49 -5.95 4.80
C ALA A 32 -3.99 -6.07 5.12
N TYR A 33 -3.36 -4.99 5.59
CA TYR A 33 -1.96 -5.01 6.03
C TYR A 33 -1.73 -5.95 7.21
N ALA A 34 -2.57 -5.89 8.24
CA ALA A 34 -2.43 -6.77 9.41
C ALA A 34 -2.51 -8.26 9.01
N ARG A 35 -3.37 -8.61 8.06
CA ARG A 35 -3.48 -9.96 7.51
C ARG A 35 -2.18 -10.35 6.76
N SER A 36 -1.69 -9.48 5.87
CA SER A 36 -0.48 -9.74 5.09
C SER A 36 0.78 -9.81 5.95
N LEU A 37 0.89 -9.00 7.00
CA LEU A 37 1.99 -9.07 7.97
C LEU A 37 1.96 -10.40 8.74
N ARG A 38 0.77 -10.87 9.15
CA ARG A 38 0.62 -12.16 9.85
C ARG A 38 0.85 -13.38 8.97
N LEU A 39 0.76 -13.24 7.64
CA LEU A 39 1.16 -14.31 6.72
C LEU A 39 2.63 -14.71 6.94
N PHE A 40 3.50 -13.73 7.15
CA PHE A 40 4.95 -13.95 7.35
C PHE A 40 5.37 -13.93 8.82
N GLN A 41 4.61 -13.27 9.69
CA GLN A 41 4.87 -13.15 11.13
C GLN A 41 3.59 -13.43 11.92
N PRO A 42 3.18 -14.70 12.06
CA PRO A 42 1.88 -15.06 12.67
C PRO A 42 1.68 -14.56 14.09
N HIS A 43 2.78 -14.35 14.82
CA HIS A 43 2.77 -13.90 16.22
C HIS A 43 3.08 -12.41 16.40
N ALA A 44 3.15 -11.62 15.31
CA ALA A 44 3.41 -10.19 15.43
C ALA A 44 2.33 -9.49 16.26
N ASP A 45 2.77 -8.63 17.17
CA ASP A 45 1.94 -7.67 17.91
C ASP A 45 1.70 -6.45 17.01
N ILE A 46 0.50 -6.32 16.47
CA ILE A 46 0.14 -5.28 15.51
C ILE A 46 -0.78 -4.28 16.17
N THR A 47 -0.30 -3.06 16.30
CA THR A 47 -1.09 -1.90 16.76
C THR A 47 -1.59 -1.13 15.54
N VAL A 48 -2.90 -0.94 15.41
CA VAL A 48 -3.50 -0.09 14.38
C VAL A 48 -3.78 1.30 14.95
N ILE A 49 -3.42 2.34 14.19
CA ILE A 49 -3.68 3.74 14.53
C ILE A 49 -4.46 4.43 13.39
N TYR A 50 -5.23 5.45 13.76
CA TYR A 50 -6.14 6.17 12.86
C TYR A 50 -5.71 7.64 12.75
N ALA A 51 -4.52 7.87 12.22
CA ALA A 51 -3.90 9.19 12.14
C ALA A 51 -4.72 10.23 11.32
N ALA A 52 -5.60 9.77 10.43
CA ALA A 52 -6.50 10.64 9.69
C ALA A 52 -7.61 11.25 10.56
N ASP A 53 -8.00 10.59 11.68
CA ASP A 53 -9.18 10.96 12.45
C ASP A 53 -8.88 11.88 13.66
N GLY A 54 -7.66 11.92 14.15
CA GLY A 54 -7.31 12.72 15.33
C GLY A 54 -5.81 12.96 15.49
N ASP A 55 -5.48 13.85 16.41
CA ASP A 55 -4.09 14.28 16.66
C ASP A 55 -3.32 13.27 17.54
N ASP A 56 -4.01 12.53 18.39
CA ASP A 56 -3.44 11.50 19.28
C ASP A 56 -3.44 10.14 18.56
N ALA A 57 -2.58 10.00 17.55
CA ALA A 57 -2.53 8.78 16.75
C ALA A 57 -2.02 7.56 17.54
N LEU A 58 -1.05 7.75 18.44
CA LEU A 58 -0.45 6.65 19.22
C LEU A 58 -1.29 6.34 20.47
N PRO A 59 -1.30 5.07 20.93
CA PRO A 59 -1.88 4.72 22.22
C PRO A 59 -1.26 5.51 23.37
N ALA A 60 -2.05 5.82 24.41
CA ALA A 60 -1.60 6.59 25.57
C ALA A 60 -0.33 5.99 26.20
N GLY A 61 0.71 6.81 26.33
CA GLY A 61 1.99 6.43 26.89
C GLY A 61 2.92 5.66 25.92
N ALA A 62 2.48 5.37 24.69
CA ALA A 62 3.32 4.77 23.67
C ALA A 62 4.11 5.81 22.88
N SER A 63 5.26 5.40 22.36
CA SER A 63 6.10 6.16 21.46
C SER A 63 6.48 5.35 20.22
N LEU A 64 6.92 6.00 19.14
CA LEU A 64 7.44 5.31 17.96
C LEU A 64 8.62 4.39 18.30
N ALA A 65 9.38 4.73 19.36
CA ALA A 65 10.50 3.89 19.81
C ALA A 65 10.06 2.54 20.39
N ASP A 66 8.80 2.33 20.70
CA ASP A 66 8.29 1.06 21.21
C ASP A 66 8.07 0.02 20.14
N TYR A 67 8.11 0.42 18.87
CA TYR A 67 7.84 -0.44 17.71
C TYR A 67 9.13 -0.84 16.99
N ASP A 68 9.03 -1.92 16.22
CA ASP A 68 10.11 -2.47 15.40
C ASP A 68 9.96 -2.09 13.92
N GLY A 69 8.75 -1.70 13.50
CA GLY A 69 8.46 -1.23 12.15
C GLY A 69 7.15 -0.45 12.07
N PHE A 70 7.05 0.43 11.07
CA PHE A 70 5.89 1.25 10.78
C PHE A 70 5.40 1.01 9.35
N VAL A 71 4.08 0.94 9.18
CA VAL A 71 3.42 0.78 7.87
C VAL A 71 2.36 1.87 7.69
N LEU A 72 2.34 2.51 6.53
CA LEU A 72 1.25 3.39 6.10
C LEU A 72 0.65 2.85 4.80
N GLY A 73 -0.61 2.43 4.86
CA GLY A 73 -1.35 1.89 3.71
C GLY A 73 -1.90 2.95 2.77
N GLY A 74 -2.81 2.53 1.91
CA GLY A 74 -3.54 3.38 0.98
C GLY A 74 -4.58 4.28 1.63
N SER A 75 -4.98 5.32 0.89
CA SER A 75 -6.07 6.21 1.26
C SER A 75 -6.78 6.75 0.02
N GLY A 76 -8.08 7.05 0.17
CA GLY A 76 -8.81 7.85 -0.81
C GLY A 76 -8.64 9.36 -0.64
N LEU A 77 -7.77 9.83 0.25
CA LEU A 77 -7.36 11.24 0.35
C LEU A 77 -6.47 11.61 -0.85
N ASN A 78 -6.33 12.90 -1.11
CA ASN A 78 -5.48 13.43 -2.18
C ASN A 78 -4.47 14.42 -1.58
N LEU A 79 -3.21 14.34 -2.01
CA LEU A 79 -2.20 15.33 -1.69
C LEU A 79 -2.39 16.60 -2.54
N PRO A 80 -2.55 16.48 -3.88
CA PRO A 80 -2.75 17.67 -4.70
C PRO A 80 -4.07 18.39 -4.34
N GLY A 81 -3.94 19.62 -3.83
CA GLY A 81 -5.09 20.45 -3.39
C GLY A 81 -5.68 20.08 -2.03
N GLY A 82 -5.10 19.09 -1.34
CA GLY A 82 -5.48 18.68 0.02
C GLY A 82 -4.39 18.90 1.06
N GLU A 83 -3.33 19.63 0.72
CA GLU A 83 -2.15 19.81 1.58
C GLU A 83 -2.50 20.46 2.93
N ASP A 84 -3.53 21.31 2.94
CA ASP A 84 -4.02 21.99 4.15
C ASP A 84 -5.10 21.22 4.90
N ASP A 85 -5.61 20.13 4.36
CA ASP A 85 -6.62 19.30 5.02
C ASP A 85 -6.07 18.66 6.29
N PRO A 86 -6.73 18.80 7.44
CA PRO A 86 -6.22 18.24 8.70
C PRO A 86 -5.90 16.74 8.65
N PRO A 87 -6.73 15.86 8.03
CA PRO A 87 -6.40 14.45 7.88
C PRO A 87 -5.11 14.18 7.08
N VAL A 88 -4.83 15.02 6.08
CA VAL A 88 -3.60 14.93 5.27
C VAL A 88 -2.40 15.40 6.07
N ARG A 89 -2.48 16.61 6.67
CA ARG A 89 -1.38 17.18 7.47
C ARG A 89 -0.95 16.27 8.60
N ARG A 90 -1.91 15.71 9.37
CA ARG A 90 -1.59 14.79 10.46
C ARG A 90 -0.75 13.60 10.00
N GLN A 91 -1.09 13.01 8.86
CA GLN A 91 -0.34 11.89 8.31
C GLN A 91 1.04 12.30 7.78
N VAL A 92 1.15 13.45 7.14
CA VAL A 92 2.45 14.01 6.72
C VAL A 92 3.35 14.26 7.93
N ASP A 93 2.82 14.83 9.01
CA ASP A 93 3.59 15.14 10.23
C ASP A 93 3.97 13.86 11.00
N LEU A 94 3.09 12.87 11.06
CA LEU A 94 3.42 11.54 11.57
C LEU A 94 4.58 10.91 10.78
N VAL A 95 4.53 10.94 9.46
CA VAL A 95 5.58 10.39 8.60
C VAL A 95 6.91 11.14 8.77
N LYS A 96 6.90 12.46 8.92
CA LYS A 96 8.11 13.23 9.28
C LYS A 96 8.69 12.74 10.61
N SER A 97 7.83 12.52 11.62
CA SER A 97 8.26 11.99 12.93
C SER A 97 8.84 10.58 12.81
N VAL A 98 8.27 9.70 11.97
CA VAL A 98 8.84 8.38 11.69
C VAL A 98 10.23 8.49 11.08
N PHE A 99 10.44 9.37 10.10
CA PHE A 99 11.76 9.61 9.50
C PHE A 99 12.80 10.11 10.52
N GLU A 100 12.38 10.87 11.56
CA GLU A 100 13.31 11.31 12.62
C GLU A 100 13.77 10.16 13.50
N THR A 101 12.97 9.13 13.71
CA THR A 101 13.32 8.01 14.59
C THR A 101 14.25 7.00 13.94
N GLY A 102 14.25 6.91 12.61
CA GLY A 102 14.93 5.84 11.85
C GLY A 102 14.23 4.49 11.94
N LEU A 103 12.96 4.46 12.38
CA LEU A 103 12.13 3.26 12.39
C LEU A 103 11.96 2.73 10.95
N PRO A 104 12.13 1.40 10.69
CA PRO A 104 11.82 0.81 9.40
C PRO A 104 10.42 1.18 8.94
N PHE A 105 10.30 1.69 7.71
CA PHE A 105 9.05 2.21 7.21
C PHE A 105 8.72 1.63 5.82
N LEU A 106 7.55 0.98 5.71
CA LEU A 106 6.96 0.48 4.47
C LEU A 106 5.68 1.26 4.17
N GLY A 107 5.40 1.52 2.89
CA GLY A 107 4.12 2.12 2.49
C GLY A 107 3.65 1.71 1.11
N SER A 108 2.32 1.66 0.93
CA SER A 108 1.67 1.45 -0.36
C SER A 108 0.82 2.65 -0.75
N CYS A 109 0.76 2.97 -2.04
CA CYS A 109 -0.08 3.99 -2.65
C CYS A 109 0.04 5.34 -1.92
N TRP A 110 -0.93 5.68 -1.08
CA TRP A 110 -0.91 6.88 -0.23
C TRP A 110 0.34 6.96 0.65
N GLY A 111 0.76 5.83 1.25
CA GLY A 111 1.97 5.78 2.07
C GLY A 111 3.22 6.18 1.32
N LEU A 112 3.36 5.75 0.06
CA LEU A 112 4.47 6.18 -0.81
C LEU A 112 4.37 7.67 -1.16
N GLN A 113 3.17 8.15 -1.47
CA GLN A 113 2.94 9.56 -1.84
C GLN A 113 3.23 10.50 -0.66
N VAL A 114 2.73 10.16 0.55
CA VAL A 114 2.98 10.94 1.77
C VAL A 114 4.47 10.93 2.14
N ALA A 115 5.14 9.78 2.04
CA ALA A 115 6.57 9.69 2.31
C ALA A 115 7.39 10.56 1.34
N ALA A 116 7.03 10.55 0.05
CA ALA A 116 7.67 11.41 -0.95
C ALA A 116 7.43 12.89 -0.65
N ALA A 117 6.20 13.30 -0.38
CA ALA A 117 5.86 14.68 -0.06
C ALA A 117 6.54 15.18 1.23
N ALA A 118 6.56 14.36 2.30
CA ALA A 118 7.23 14.67 3.55
C ALA A 118 8.74 14.90 3.39
N ALA A 119 9.36 14.24 2.40
CA ALA A 119 10.77 14.36 2.07
C ALA A 119 11.07 15.44 1.00
N GLY A 120 10.05 16.14 0.49
CA GLY A 120 10.20 17.23 -0.50
C GLY A 120 9.99 16.79 -1.97
N GLY A 121 9.41 15.63 -2.20
CA GLY A 121 8.95 15.18 -3.52
C GLY A 121 7.67 15.88 -3.97
N ILE A 122 7.28 15.66 -5.23
CA ILE A 122 6.09 16.27 -5.84
C ILE A 122 5.13 15.18 -6.27
N VAL A 123 3.92 15.24 -5.73
CA VAL A 123 2.78 14.40 -6.10
C VAL A 123 1.78 15.23 -6.92
N LYS A 124 1.29 14.67 -8.00
CA LYS A 124 0.28 15.31 -8.85
C LYS A 124 -0.77 14.30 -9.29
N ARG A 125 -1.91 14.83 -9.72
CA ARG A 125 -2.91 14.03 -10.39
C ARG A 125 -2.34 13.47 -11.70
N SER A 126 -2.53 12.16 -11.91
CA SER A 126 -2.07 11.54 -13.15
C SER A 126 -2.85 12.08 -14.35
N PRO A 127 -2.17 12.50 -15.42
CA PRO A 127 -2.84 12.91 -16.66
C PRO A 127 -3.53 11.75 -17.37
N ARG A 128 -3.25 10.51 -16.97
CA ARG A 128 -3.87 9.28 -17.50
C ARG A 128 -5.15 8.88 -16.76
N GLY A 129 -5.56 9.67 -15.74
CA GLY A 129 -6.70 9.34 -14.90
C GLY A 129 -6.36 8.32 -13.82
N ARG A 130 -7.30 7.46 -13.50
CA ARG A 130 -7.18 6.42 -12.48
C ARG A 130 -6.44 5.19 -13.01
N GLU A 131 -5.52 4.62 -12.24
CA GLU A 131 -5.14 3.21 -12.37
C GLU A 131 -6.05 2.42 -11.44
N MET A 132 -6.80 1.43 -11.96
CA MET A 132 -7.83 0.72 -11.19
C MET A 132 -7.80 -0.77 -11.45
N GLY A 133 -8.01 -1.54 -10.40
CA GLY A 133 -8.03 -2.98 -10.39
C GLY A 133 -6.62 -3.53 -10.26
N PHE A 134 -5.83 -3.49 -11.33
CA PHE A 134 -4.48 -4.04 -11.34
C PHE A 134 -3.51 -3.12 -12.10
N ALA A 135 -2.40 -2.77 -11.46
CA ALA A 135 -1.23 -2.19 -12.11
C ALA A 135 -0.60 -3.28 -12.99
N ARG A 136 -0.71 -3.11 -14.30
CA ARG A 136 -0.23 -4.09 -15.26
C ARG A 136 1.21 -3.84 -15.65
N LYS A 137 1.98 -4.93 -15.79
CA LYS A 137 3.36 -4.93 -16.26
C LYS A 137 4.24 -3.93 -15.50
N VAL A 138 4.15 -3.99 -14.18
CA VAL A 138 5.10 -3.28 -13.33
C VAL A 138 6.48 -3.87 -13.58
N ALA A 139 7.39 -3.06 -14.12
CA ALA A 139 8.74 -3.48 -14.50
C ALA A 139 9.77 -2.93 -13.53
N LEU A 140 10.64 -3.79 -13.03
CA LEU A 140 11.75 -3.41 -12.17
C LEU A 140 12.81 -2.65 -12.96
N THR A 141 13.32 -1.57 -12.40
CA THR A 141 14.54 -0.88 -12.90
C THR A 141 15.78 -1.75 -12.63
N PRO A 142 16.95 -1.43 -13.21
CA PRO A 142 18.20 -2.10 -12.83
C PRO A 142 18.45 -2.06 -11.31
N GLU A 143 18.16 -0.93 -10.67
CA GLU A 143 18.26 -0.73 -9.22
C GLU A 143 17.22 -1.58 -8.48
N GLY A 144 15.99 -1.69 -9.01
CA GLY A 144 14.93 -2.52 -8.46
C GLY A 144 15.28 -4.00 -8.42
N ARG A 145 15.87 -4.53 -9.51
CA ARG A 145 16.31 -5.93 -9.59
C ARG A 145 17.36 -6.31 -8.55
N SER A 146 18.19 -5.36 -8.15
CA SER A 146 19.21 -5.57 -7.13
C SER A 146 18.77 -5.17 -5.72
N HIS A 147 17.58 -4.58 -5.59
CA HIS A 147 17.10 -4.08 -4.31
C HIS A 147 16.44 -5.18 -3.49
N PRO A 148 16.76 -5.31 -2.19
CA PRO A 148 16.22 -6.38 -1.35
C PRO A 148 14.68 -6.37 -1.21
N LEU A 149 13.99 -5.26 -1.46
CA LEU A 149 12.52 -5.20 -1.49
C LEU A 149 11.93 -6.19 -2.51
N PHE A 150 12.63 -6.42 -3.62
CA PHE A 150 12.17 -7.27 -4.72
C PHE A 150 12.91 -8.62 -4.82
N GLU A 151 13.55 -9.03 -3.75
CA GLU A 151 14.15 -10.37 -3.69
C GLU A 151 13.08 -11.44 -3.96
N ASN A 152 13.35 -12.35 -4.91
CA ASN A 152 12.43 -13.38 -5.41
C ASN A 152 11.15 -12.87 -6.13
N LYS A 153 11.06 -11.58 -6.45
CA LYS A 153 10.00 -11.04 -7.33
C LYS A 153 10.40 -11.16 -8.79
N ALA A 154 9.45 -11.40 -9.68
CA ALA A 154 9.70 -11.36 -11.12
C ALA A 154 10.10 -9.95 -11.58
N ASP A 155 10.92 -9.84 -12.64
CA ASP A 155 11.34 -8.56 -13.22
C ASP A 155 10.17 -7.74 -13.77
N VAL A 156 9.09 -8.40 -14.17
CA VAL A 156 7.82 -7.82 -14.62
C VAL A 156 6.68 -8.61 -14.01
N PHE A 157 5.74 -7.93 -13.38
CA PHE A 157 4.62 -8.53 -12.68
C PHE A 157 3.38 -7.61 -12.71
N ASP A 158 2.23 -8.17 -12.38
CA ASP A 158 1.00 -7.44 -12.12
C ASP A 158 0.74 -7.38 -10.60
N SER A 159 0.03 -6.34 -10.14
CA SER A 159 -0.32 -6.20 -8.72
C SER A 159 -1.64 -5.43 -8.55
N PRO A 160 -2.44 -5.70 -7.50
CA PRO A 160 -3.63 -4.88 -7.22
C PRO A 160 -3.29 -3.40 -7.10
N ALA A 161 -4.11 -2.52 -7.68
CA ALA A 161 -3.88 -1.08 -7.64
C ALA A 161 -5.17 -0.28 -7.72
N THR A 162 -5.18 0.86 -7.03
CA THR A 162 -6.17 1.91 -7.20
C THR A 162 -5.58 3.25 -6.78
N HIS A 163 -5.38 4.16 -7.72
CA HIS A 163 -4.92 5.52 -7.41
C HIS A 163 -5.21 6.49 -8.56
N PHE A 164 -5.34 7.77 -8.22
CA PHE A 164 -5.42 8.88 -9.17
C PHE A 164 -4.13 9.68 -9.24
N ASP A 165 -3.47 9.79 -8.09
CA ASP A 165 -2.29 10.64 -7.95
C ASP A 165 -1.04 9.80 -8.16
N GLU A 166 0.01 10.44 -8.67
CA GLU A 166 1.30 9.82 -8.91
C GLU A 166 2.44 10.75 -8.48
N ILE A 167 3.57 10.17 -8.12
CA ILE A 167 4.78 10.95 -7.86
C ILE A 167 5.39 11.34 -9.20
N THR A 168 5.49 12.64 -9.45
CA THR A 168 6.12 13.20 -10.64
C THR A 168 7.60 13.53 -10.43
N HIS A 169 7.99 13.81 -9.19
CA HIS A 169 9.40 14.06 -8.82
C HIS A 169 9.68 13.39 -7.47
N LEU A 170 10.59 12.43 -7.50
CA LEU A 170 11.11 11.81 -6.28
C LEU A 170 11.97 12.83 -5.51
N PRO A 171 11.93 12.82 -4.16
CA PRO A 171 12.78 13.70 -3.35
C PRO A 171 14.27 13.30 -3.47
N PRO A 172 15.20 14.22 -3.14
CA PRO A 172 16.61 13.87 -3.03
C PRO A 172 16.84 12.68 -2.08
N GLY A 173 17.80 11.81 -2.41
CA GLY A 173 18.09 10.61 -1.63
C GLY A 173 17.20 9.42 -1.95
N SER A 174 16.38 9.51 -3.00
CA SER A 174 15.51 8.44 -3.48
C SER A 174 16.17 7.62 -4.59
N THR A 175 15.71 6.37 -4.72
CA THR A 175 16.02 5.51 -5.87
C THR A 175 14.70 4.97 -6.43
N LEU A 176 14.50 5.13 -7.75
CA LEU A 176 13.40 4.53 -8.48
C LEU A 176 13.63 3.02 -8.60
N LEU A 177 12.67 2.21 -8.21
CA LEU A 177 12.79 0.75 -8.20
C LEU A 177 11.89 0.06 -9.24
N ALA A 178 10.72 0.63 -9.54
CA ALA A 178 9.80 0.07 -10.53
C ALA A 178 8.99 1.15 -11.22
N THR A 179 8.53 0.84 -12.45
CA THR A 179 7.70 1.69 -13.30
C THR A 179 6.70 0.85 -14.08
N ASN A 180 5.66 1.46 -14.64
CA ASN A 180 4.81 0.84 -15.65
C ASN A 180 4.34 1.87 -16.69
N GLY A 181 3.47 1.46 -17.62
CA GLY A 181 2.90 2.35 -18.64
C GLY A 181 1.97 3.43 -18.09
N HIS A 182 1.45 3.27 -16.85
CA HIS A 182 0.55 4.24 -16.22
C HIS A 182 1.32 5.28 -15.40
N SER A 183 2.21 4.86 -14.51
CA SER A 183 2.95 5.75 -13.62
C SER A 183 4.46 5.54 -13.72
N ALA A 184 5.20 6.65 -13.78
CA ALA A 184 6.65 6.62 -13.81
C ALA A 184 7.29 6.09 -12.52
N VAL A 185 6.59 6.21 -11.39
CA VAL A 185 7.02 5.73 -10.07
C VAL A 185 6.00 4.71 -9.56
N GLN A 186 6.31 3.43 -9.74
CA GLN A 186 5.55 2.32 -9.18
C GLN A 186 6.19 1.77 -7.90
N ALA A 187 7.49 2.00 -7.70
CA ALA A 187 8.16 1.73 -6.43
C ALA A 187 9.40 2.61 -6.27
N ALA A 188 9.69 2.97 -5.04
CA ALA A 188 10.89 3.73 -4.70
C ALA A 188 11.37 3.43 -3.26
N THR A 189 12.67 3.63 -3.05
CA THR A 189 13.21 3.85 -1.70
C THR A 189 13.51 5.32 -1.51
N ILE A 190 13.28 5.83 -0.29
CA ILE A 190 13.54 7.23 0.07
C ILE A 190 14.37 7.24 1.34
N ARG A 191 15.54 7.87 1.28
CA ARG A 191 16.36 8.18 2.46
C ARG A 191 16.14 9.64 2.83
N PHE A 192 15.57 9.85 4.00
CA PHE A 192 15.34 11.20 4.50
C PHE A 192 15.63 11.25 6.00
N ARG A 193 16.42 12.23 6.43
CA ARG A 193 16.88 12.37 7.81
C ARG A 193 17.55 11.07 8.33
N ARG A 194 16.97 10.41 9.33
CA ARG A 194 17.49 9.16 9.91
C ARG A 194 16.80 7.92 9.35
N GLY A 195 15.70 8.10 8.63
CA GLY A 195 14.84 7.02 8.16
C GLY A 195 15.14 6.55 6.75
N THR A 196 14.84 5.30 6.50
CA THR A 196 14.81 4.69 5.17
C THR A 196 13.41 4.12 4.96
N PHE A 197 12.72 4.67 3.98
CA PHE A 197 11.41 4.23 3.54
C PHE A 197 11.53 3.32 2.32
N TRP A 198 10.76 2.24 2.29
CA TRP A 198 10.50 1.44 1.10
C TRP A 198 9.03 1.54 0.75
N GLY A 199 8.70 1.74 -0.51
CA GLY A 199 7.29 1.83 -0.88
C GLY A 199 6.99 1.52 -2.31
N VAL A 200 5.71 1.20 -2.52
CA VAL A 200 5.10 0.84 -3.79
C VAL A 200 3.85 1.67 -4.05
N GLN A 201 3.53 1.95 -5.32
CA GLN A 201 2.30 2.68 -5.69
C GLN A 201 1.09 1.75 -5.76
N TYR A 202 1.31 0.48 -6.02
CA TYR A 202 0.31 -0.59 -6.01
C TYR A 202 0.09 -1.13 -4.58
N HIS A 203 -0.77 -2.13 -4.44
CA HIS A 203 -1.25 -2.67 -3.16
C HIS A 203 -0.95 -4.18 -3.03
N PRO A 204 0.24 -4.60 -2.60
CA PRO A 204 0.51 -6.02 -2.38
C PRO A 204 -0.37 -6.63 -1.29
N GLU A 205 -0.88 -5.81 -0.36
CA GLU A 205 -1.75 -6.21 0.74
C GLU A 205 -3.20 -6.50 0.32
N PHE A 206 -3.64 -6.05 -0.87
CA PHE A 206 -5.02 -6.27 -1.32
C PHE A 206 -5.16 -7.64 -1.99
N ASP A 207 -6.21 -8.35 -1.64
CA ASP A 207 -6.69 -9.54 -2.35
C ASP A 207 -7.82 -9.20 -3.34
N LEU A 208 -8.34 -10.21 -4.02
CA LEU A 208 -9.41 -10.01 -5.00
C LEU A 208 -10.70 -9.50 -4.35
N ALA A 209 -11.01 -9.93 -3.13
CA ALA A 209 -12.19 -9.46 -2.40
C ALA A 209 -12.08 -7.95 -2.08
N HIS A 210 -10.88 -7.46 -1.77
CA HIS A 210 -10.67 -6.04 -1.54
C HIS A 210 -10.89 -5.22 -2.84
N ILE A 211 -10.36 -5.69 -3.97
CA ILE A 211 -10.58 -5.05 -5.28
C ILE A 211 -12.05 -5.10 -5.68
N ALA A 212 -12.74 -6.21 -5.42
CA ALA A 212 -14.19 -6.35 -5.65
C ALA A 212 -14.98 -5.31 -4.84
N GLY A 213 -14.67 -5.17 -3.53
CA GLY A 213 -15.29 -4.17 -2.66
C GLY A 213 -15.06 -2.73 -3.13
N LEU A 214 -13.84 -2.38 -3.53
CA LEU A 214 -13.53 -1.08 -4.14
C LEU A 214 -14.29 -0.86 -5.44
N THR A 215 -14.36 -1.87 -6.30
CA THR A 215 -15.09 -1.79 -7.58
C THR A 215 -16.58 -1.51 -7.34
N ARG A 216 -17.21 -2.18 -6.38
CA ARG A 216 -18.61 -1.91 -6.00
C ARG A 216 -18.79 -0.52 -5.40
N CYS A 217 -17.89 -0.10 -4.52
CA CYS A 217 -17.92 1.22 -3.88
C CYS A 217 -17.87 2.37 -4.90
N TYR A 218 -17.13 2.19 -5.98
CA TYR A 218 -16.92 3.21 -7.01
C TYR A 218 -17.57 2.86 -8.35
N ALA A 219 -18.52 1.91 -8.40
CA ALA A 219 -19.06 1.36 -9.65
C ALA A 219 -19.61 2.41 -10.63
N GLU A 220 -20.35 3.41 -10.15
CA GLU A 220 -20.84 4.52 -10.99
C GLU A 220 -19.69 5.37 -11.54
N ALA A 221 -18.78 5.80 -10.66
CA ALA A 221 -17.64 6.62 -11.07
C ALA A 221 -16.72 5.87 -12.06
N LEU A 222 -16.53 4.57 -11.88
CA LEU A 222 -15.74 3.74 -12.79
C LEU A 222 -16.40 3.57 -14.16
N ALA A 223 -17.74 3.53 -14.21
CA ALA A 223 -18.48 3.53 -15.47
C ALA A 223 -18.36 4.90 -16.17
N ASP A 224 -18.52 6.00 -15.44
CA ASP A 224 -18.33 7.36 -15.97
C ASP A 224 -16.89 7.61 -16.47
N GLU A 225 -15.91 7.02 -15.82
CA GLU A 225 -14.50 7.07 -16.21
C GLU A 225 -14.16 6.10 -17.39
N GLY A 226 -15.13 5.28 -17.84
CA GLY A 226 -14.99 4.39 -19.01
C GLY A 226 -14.30 3.05 -18.72
N PHE A 227 -14.14 2.65 -17.46
CA PHE A 227 -13.62 1.32 -17.11
C PHE A 227 -14.62 0.21 -17.40
N TYR A 228 -15.90 0.50 -17.26
CA TYR A 228 -17.02 -0.42 -17.50
C TYR A 228 -18.09 0.25 -18.34
N ALA A 229 -18.89 -0.53 -19.05
CA ALA A 229 -19.99 -0.01 -19.89
C ALA A 229 -21.05 0.70 -19.05
N ASP A 230 -21.31 0.21 -17.86
CA ASP A 230 -22.24 0.76 -16.87
C ASP A 230 -21.95 0.21 -15.48
N ARG A 231 -22.76 0.64 -14.49
CA ARG A 231 -22.67 0.17 -13.11
C ARG A 231 -22.86 -1.36 -13.00
N ALA A 232 -23.76 -1.96 -13.78
CA ALA A 232 -24.04 -3.39 -13.73
C ALA A 232 -22.81 -4.19 -14.16
N ALA A 233 -22.15 -3.80 -15.24
CA ALA A 233 -20.91 -4.41 -15.70
C ALA A 233 -19.77 -4.34 -14.66
N ALA A 234 -19.70 -3.23 -13.89
CA ALA A 234 -18.75 -3.11 -12.79
C ALA A 234 -19.06 -4.11 -11.65
N ILE A 235 -20.34 -4.30 -11.32
CA ILE A 235 -20.76 -5.27 -10.31
C ILE A 235 -20.48 -6.71 -10.78
N ASP A 236 -20.80 -7.07 -12.02
CA ASP A 236 -20.54 -8.41 -12.60
C ASP A 236 -19.03 -8.73 -12.57
N TYR A 237 -18.19 -7.73 -12.85
CA TYR A 237 -16.73 -7.88 -12.72
C TYR A 237 -16.33 -8.14 -11.27
N ALA A 238 -16.86 -7.37 -10.32
CA ALA A 238 -16.58 -7.56 -8.89
C ALA A 238 -17.04 -8.93 -8.39
N ASP A 239 -18.21 -9.42 -8.85
CA ASP A 239 -18.71 -10.75 -8.52
C ASP A 239 -17.79 -11.86 -9.07
N SER A 240 -17.23 -11.66 -10.27
CA SER A 240 -16.24 -12.58 -10.84
C SER A 240 -14.96 -12.65 -10.02
N LEU A 241 -14.49 -11.51 -9.46
CA LEU A 241 -13.35 -11.48 -8.54
C LEU A 241 -13.66 -12.24 -7.24
N ASP A 242 -14.85 -12.08 -6.66
CA ASP A 242 -15.24 -12.80 -5.46
C ASP A 242 -15.33 -14.31 -5.68
N VAL A 243 -15.88 -14.75 -6.82
CA VAL A 243 -15.91 -16.19 -7.18
C VAL A 243 -14.49 -16.74 -7.29
N LEU A 244 -13.57 -16.01 -7.93
CA LEU A 244 -12.17 -16.42 -8.05
C LEU A 244 -11.44 -16.39 -6.71
N GLN A 245 -11.77 -15.44 -5.82
CA GLN A 245 -11.23 -15.38 -4.46
C GLN A 245 -11.63 -16.60 -3.63
N GLN A 246 -12.89 -17.07 -3.78
CA GLN A 246 -13.42 -18.21 -3.04
C GLN A 246 -12.94 -19.54 -3.61
N ASP A 247 -12.76 -19.62 -4.93
CA ASP A 247 -12.25 -20.79 -5.63
C ASP A 247 -11.10 -20.43 -6.59
N PRO A 248 -9.86 -20.39 -6.09
CA PRO A 248 -8.69 -20.09 -6.91
C PRO A 248 -8.38 -21.14 -8.01
N SER A 249 -9.07 -22.28 -8.01
CA SER A 249 -8.94 -23.30 -9.05
C SER A 249 -9.68 -22.95 -10.36
N ARG A 250 -10.51 -21.90 -10.36
CA ARG A 250 -11.25 -21.39 -11.52
C ARG A 250 -10.32 -20.73 -12.55
N ARG A 251 -9.53 -21.56 -13.23
CA ARG A 251 -8.59 -21.12 -14.26
C ARG A 251 -9.27 -20.39 -15.42
N ASP A 252 -10.53 -20.72 -15.71
CA ASP A 252 -11.36 -20.02 -16.70
C ASP A 252 -11.57 -18.54 -16.31
N LEU A 253 -11.87 -18.25 -15.04
CA LEU A 253 -12.01 -16.89 -14.55
C LEU A 253 -10.65 -16.17 -14.45
N ALA A 254 -9.62 -16.84 -13.94
CA ALA A 254 -8.28 -16.27 -13.90
C ALA A 254 -7.82 -15.83 -15.30
N TRP A 255 -8.07 -16.67 -16.32
CA TRP A 255 -7.78 -16.36 -17.71
C TRP A 255 -8.63 -15.21 -18.26
N LEU A 256 -9.95 -15.23 -18.00
CA LEU A 256 -10.85 -14.16 -18.41
C LEU A 256 -10.44 -12.80 -17.84
N LEU A 257 -10.01 -12.77 -16.58
CA LEU A 257 -9.58 -11.58 -15.85
C LEU A 257 -8.11 -11.22 -16.13
N GLY A 258 -7.36 -12.10 -16.79
CA GLY A 258 -5.94 -11.93 -17.08
C GLY A 258 -5.09 -11.88 -15.81
N LEU A 259 -5.36 -12.78 -14.85
CA LEU A 259 -4.69 -12.84 -13.56
C LEU A 259 -3.85 -14.11 -13.44
N ASP A 260 -2.61 -13.93 -12.99
CA ASP A 260 -1.63 -14.98 -12.77
C ASP A 260 -1.20 -15.06 -11.29
N ALA A 261 -0.22 -15.91 -11.00
CA ALA A 261 0.27 -16.18 -9.66
C ALA A 261 0.79 -14.92 -8.93
N ASP A 262 1.29 -13.92 -9.66
CA ASP A 262 1.75 -12.64 -9.09
C ASP A 262 0.63 -11.85 -8.38
N VAL A 263 -0.63 -12.09 -8.74
CA VAL A 263 -1.82 -11.55 -8.06
C VAL A 263 -2.50 -12.59 -7.17
N LEU A 264 -2.62 -13.84 -7.67
CA LEU A 264 -3.44 -14.86 -7.03
C LEU A 264 -2.77 -15.55 -5.84
N ASP A 265 -1.43 -15.73 -5.89
CA ASP A 265 -0.68 -16.33 -4.81
C ASP A 265 -0.30 -15.26 -3.77
N PRO A 266 -0.78 -15.35 -2.51
CA PRO A 266 -0.53 -14.34 -1.50
C PRO A 266 0.96 -14.22 -1.11
N GLU A 267 1.76 -15.28 -1.21
CA GLU A 267 3.20 -15.22 -0.88
C GLU A 267 3.96 -14.48 -1.99
N ILE A 268 3.61 -14.70 -3.25
CA ILE A 268 4.20 -13.97 -4.39
C ILE A 268 3.73 -12.51 -4.39
N ARG A 269 2.43 -12.28 -4.20
CA ARG A 269 1.83 -10.94 -4.19
C ARG A 269 2.44 -10.07 -3.10
N CYS A 270 2.58 -10.60 -1.90
CA CYS A 270 3.03 -9.86 -0.70
C CYS A 270 4.54 -9.99 -0.43
N CYS A 271 5.36 -10.44 -1.39
CA CYS A 271 6.77 -10.69 -1.12
C CYS A 271 7.53 -9.42 -0.69
N GLU A 272 7.10 -8.23 -1.12
CA GLU A 272 7.66 -6.95 -0.66
C GLU A 272 7.49 -6.75 0.85
N ILE A 273 6.37 -7.20 1.41
CA ILE A 273 6.11 -7.15 2.85
C ILE A 273 7.04 -8.12 3.60
N ALA A 274 7.19 -9.35 3.08
CA ALA A 274 8.12 -10.33 3.62
C ALA A 274 9.55 -9.80 3.63
N ASN A 275 9.99 -9.29 2.48
CA ASN A 275 11.34 -8.76 2.29
C ASN A 275 11.61 -7.54 3.20
N TRP A 276 10.64 -6.66 3.39
CA TRP A 276 10.76 -5.54 4.32
C TRP A 276 10.95 -6.03 5.77
N ILE A 277 10.17 -7.02 6.20
CA ILE A 277 10.33 -7.62 7.54
C ILE A 277 11.74 -8.19 7.71
N GLU A 278 12.18 -9.02 6.77
CA GLU A 278 13.45 -9.73 6.86
C GLU A 278 14.67 -8.81 6.71
N ARG A 279 14.58 -7.79 5.86
CA ARG A 279 15.71 -6.94 5.46
C ARG A 279 15.80 -5.60 6.18
N GLN A 280 14.69 -5.13 6.78
CA GLN A 280 14.70 -3.90 7.57
C GLN A 280 14.28 -4.13 9.03
N VAL A 281 13.12 -4.77 9.29
CA VAL A 281 12.54 -4.83 10.64
C VAL A 281 13.38 -5.70 11.57
N ILE A 282 13.69 -6.94 11.15
CA ILE A 282 14.48 -7.88 11.97
C ILE A 282 15.88 -7.34 12.25
N PRO A 283 16.64 -6.83 11.24
CA PRO A 283 17.95 -6.20 11.51
C PRO A 283 17.87 -5.00 12.45
N TYR A 284 16.87 -4.13 12.28
CA TYR A 284 16.67 -2.97 13.15
C TYR A 284 16.42 -3.39 14.60
N ARG A 285 15.53 -4.35 14.81
CA ARG A 285 15.24 -4.90 16.13
C ARG A 285 16.47 -5.53 16.77
N THR A 286 17.22 -6.35 16.01
CA THR A 286 18.45 -7.00 16.48
C THR A 286 19.50 -5.98 16.91
N ALA A 287 19.68 -4.91 16.14
CA ALA A 287 20.60 -3.82 16.47
C ALA A 287 20.24 -3.09 17.77
N ARG A 288 18.96 -3.14 18.19
CA ARG A 288 18.47 -2.58 19.46
C ARG A 288 18.51 -3.56 20.64
N GLY A 289 19.00 -4.79 20.42
CA GLY A 289 19.09 -5.83 21.47
C GLY A 289 17.72 -6.36 21.93
N ARG A 290 16.73 -6.36 21.06
CA ARG A 290 15.36 -6.83 21.34
C ARG A 290 15.06 -8.18 20.70
#